data_db4a30c7235ae66918a0b0762688d351
#
_entry.id   db4a30c7235ae66918a0b0762688d351
#
_cell.length_a   1.000
_cell.length_b   1.000
_cell.length_c   1.000
_cell.angle_alpha   90.00
_cell.angle_beta   90.00
_cell.angle_gamma   90.00
#
_symmetry.space_group_name_H-M   'P 1'
#
loop_
_entity.id
_entity.type
_entity.pdbx_description
1 polymer ?
#
loop_
_entity_poly.entity_id
_entity_poly.type
_entity_poly.pdbx_seq_one_letter_code
_entity_poly.pdbx_strand_id
1 'polypeptide(L)'
;MRAPNIDEIKKLRTNQFIVGLLEPFNKVLTTQLSTKKVTAFSLESLPRNTRAQSMDVLSSQANIAGYKAVILAADYFKKFFPMLMTAAGTVKAARIIILGAGVAGLQAIATAKRLGAVVEASDVRPAVKEQIESLGAKFIDVPYETEEEENNASGEGGYAKPMPKSWLDRQTKLVAEKAIAADIIITSALIPGKEPPKLISKETIQQMKEGSVIVDMAAGLAMDGSGNCPLSEGNKVINVGGVTIVGLNNLPSLLSTDASALYSRNIFESIKLLINDQGNLHINREDELVVGALLTTEGNLIN
;
A
#
# COMPACT_ATOMS: atom_id res chain seq x y z
N MET A 1 -8.53 9.33 3.55
CA MET A 1 -8.82 9.85 2.21
C MET A 1 -9.36 8.73 1.38
N ARG A 2 -10.38 8.97 0.60
CA ARG A 2 -11.07 7.98 -0.22
C ARG A 2 -11.76 8.66 -1.40
N ALA A 3 -12.13 7.91 -2.41
CA ALA A 3 -13.00 8.37 -3.46
C ALA A 3 -14.39 8.77 -2.93
N PRO A 4 -15.13 9.62 -3.66
CA PRO A 4 -16.49 9.96 -3.31
C PRO A 4 -17.41 8.73 -3.45
N ASN A 5 -18.34 8.58 -2.52
CA ASN A 5 -19.38 7.57 -2.63
C ASN A 5 -20.53 8.04 -3.55
N ILE A 6 -21.47 7.12 -3.85
CA ILE A 6 -22.60 7.38 -4.76
C ILE A 6 -23.43 8.60 -4.32
N ASP A 7 -23.66 8.77 -3.02
CA ASP A 7 -24.49 9.87 -2.51
C ASP A 7 -23.75 11.23 -2.58
N GLU A 8 -22.44 11.22 -2.45
CA GLU A 8 -21.60 12.39 -2.66
C GLU A 8 -21.56 12.79 -4.14
N ILE A 9 -21.47 11.80 -5.07
CA ILE A 9 -21.54 12.05 -6.51
C ILE A 9 -22.88 12.68 -6.90
N LYS A 10 -24.00 12.24 -6.32
CA LYS A 10 -25.32 12.82 -6.58
C LYS A 10 -25.37 14.33 -6.30
N LYS A 11 -24.57 14.82 -5.36
CA LYS A 11 -24.49 16.24 -4.98
C LYS A 11 -23.64 17.09 -5.94
N LEU A 12 -22.83 16.46 -6.81
CA LEU A 12 -22.05 17.17 -7.80
C LEU A 12 -22.96 17.84 -8.83
N ARG A 13 -22.62 19.07 -9.21
CA ARG A 13 -23.28 19.81 -10.28
C ARG A 13 -22.80 19.32 -11.64
N THR A 14 -23.66 19.43 -12.66
CA THR A 14 -23.26 19.22 -14.05
C THR A 14 -22.10 20.15 -14.42
N ASN A 15 -21.13 19.66 -15.18
CA ASN A 15 -19.92 20.35 -15.59
C ASN A 15 -19.02 20.83 -14.43
N GLN A 16 -19.17 20.26 -13.24
CA GLN A 16 -18.28 20.54 -12.11
C GLN A 16 -16.91 19.93 -12.35
N PHE A 17 -15.87 20.62 -11.86
CA PHE A 17 -14.50 20.11 -11.83
C PHE A 17 -14.20 19.49 -10.46
N ILE A 18 -13.57 18.32 -10.45
CA ILE A 18 -13.10 17.67 -9.21
C ILE A 18 -11.67 17.14 -9.39
N VAL A 19 -10.86 17.24 -8.33
CA VAL A 19 -9.50 16.70 -8.23
C VAL A 19 -9.40 15.84 -6.99
N GLY A 20 -8.78 14.70 -7.07
CA GLY A 20 -8.51 13.90 -5.88
C GLY A 20 -8.30 12.42 -6.17
N LEU A 21 -8.51 11.60 -5.13
CA LEU A 21 -8.59 10.14 -5.24
C LEU A 21 -9.97 9.78 -5.79
N LEU A 22 -10.03 9.14 -6.95
CA LEU A 22 -11.27 8.91 -7.70
C LEU A 22 -11.45 7.46 -8.14
N GLU A 23 -10.59 6.54 -7.70
CA GLU A 23 -10.66 5.10 -8.04
C GLU A 23 -10.83 4.86 -9.54
N PRO A 24 -9.85 5.18 -10.39
CA PRO A 24 -9.98 5.16 -11.86
C PRO A 24 -10.40 3.81 -12.43
N PHE A 25 -10.15 2.71 -11.75
CA PHE A 25 -10.57 1.37 -12.16
C PHE A 25 -12.00 0.99 -11.74
N ASN A 26 -12.68 1.84 -10.95
CA ASN A 26 -14.06 1.63 -10.54
C ASN A 26 -15.03 2.14 -11.63
N LYS A 27 -15.43 1.21 -12.53
CA LYS A 27 -16.31 1.54 -13.68
C LYS A 27 -17.64 2.17 -13.28
N VAL A 28 -18.20 1.80 -12.12
CA VAL A 28 -19.46 2.39 -11.64
C VAL A 28 -19.27 3.87 -11.32
N LEU A 29 -18.22 4.20 -10.60
CA LEU A 29 -17.87 5.59 -10.23
C LEU A 29 -17.57 6.43 -11.48
N THR A 30 -16.70 5.94 -12.35
CA THR A 30 -16.27 6.67 -13.55
C THR A 30 -17.44 6.93 -14.50
N THR A 31 -18.34 5.94 -14.68
CA THR A 31 -19.56 6.11 -15.47
C THR A 31 -20.50 7.17 -14.89
N GLN A 32 -20.66 7.21 -13.56
CA GLN A 32 -21.50 8.24 -12.92
C GLN A 32 -20.93 9.65 -13.06
N LEU A 33 -19.61 9.81 -12.94
CA LEU A 33 -18.94 11.08 -13.18
C LEU A 33 -19.12 11.55 -14.62
N SER A 34 -18.93 10.65 -15.60
CA SER A 34 -19.15 10.92 -17.02
C SER A 34 -20.61 11.31 -17.30
N THR A 35 -21.60 10.57 -16.80
CA THR A 35 -23.03 10.85 -16.97
C THR A 35 -23.40 12.25 -16.48
N LYS A 36 -22.79 12.71 -15.39
CA LYS A 36 -22.96 14.07 -14.86
C LYS A 36 -22.12 15.13 -15.59
N LYS A 37 -21.35 14.77 -16.61
CA LYS A 37 -20.43 15.64 -17.34
C LYS A 37 -19.40 16.31 -16.43
N VAL A 38 -19.04 15.66 -15.33
CA VAL A 38 -18.00 16.13 -14.42
C VAL A 38 -16.65 16.02 -15.11
N THR A 39 -15.82 17.06 -15.00
CA THR A 39 -14.41 16.97 -15.36
C THR A 39 -13.65 16.48 -14.13
N ALA A 40 -13.14 15.24 -14.20
CA ALA A 40 -12.53 14.53 -13.10
C ALA A 40 -11.03 14.31 -13.34
N PHE A 41 -10.21 14.80 -12.42
CA PHE A 41 -8.75 14.68 -12.44
C PHE A 41 -8.31 13.74 -11.30
N SER A 42 -7.93 12.51 -11.68
CA SER A 42 -7.56 11.45 -10.74
C SER A 42 -6.07 11.46 -10.45
N LEU A 43 -5.70 11.72 -9.20
CA LEU A 43 -4.30 11.76 -8.79
C LEU A 43 -3.65 10.37 -8.78
N GLU A 44 -4.45 9.31 -8.73
CA GLU A 44 -3.97 7.92 -8.82
C GLU A 44 -3.48 7.55 -10.22
N SER A 45 -3.95 8.27 -11.23
CA SER A 45 -3.62 8.02 -12.64
C SER A 45 -2.45 8.85 -13.16
N LEU A 46 -1.86 9.69 -12.32
CA LEU A 46 -0.68 10.47 -12.71
C LEU A 46 0.47 9.55 -13.15
N PRO A 47 1.12 9.82 -14.29
CA PRO A 47 2.33 9.11 -14.72
C PRO A 47 3.43 9.17 -13.66
N ARG A 48 4.14 8.06 -13.45
CA ARG A 48 5.22 7.97 -12.47
C ARG A 48 6.54 8.44 -13.04
N ASN A 49 6.70 9.75 -13.14
CA ASN A 49 7.92 10.40 -13.58
C ASN A 49 8.36 11.48 -12.59
N THR A 50 9.52 12.09 -12.83
CA THR A 50 10.11 13.09 -11.94
C THR A 50 9.23 14.34 -11.78
N ARG A 51 8.50 14.76 -12.83
CA ARG A 51 7.60 15.91 -12.77
C ARG A 51 6.40 15.67 -11.84
N ALA A 52 5.92 14.42 -11.75
CA ALA A 52 4.77 14.05 -10.94
C ALA A 52 5.08 13.84 -9.45
N GLN A 53 6.35 13.79 -9.04
CA GLN A 53 6.75 13.42 -7.67
C GLN A 53 6.08 14.27 -6.58
N SER A 54 5.96 15.58 -6.79
CA SER A 54 5.31 16.48 -5.82
C SER A 54 3.79 16.26 -5.72
N MET A 55 3.21 15.66 -6.74
CA MET A 55 1.77 15.37 -6.87
C MET A 55 1.42 13.92 -6.50
N ASP A 56 2.44 13.06 -6.23
CA ASP A 56 2.25 11.63 -5.96
C ASP A 56 1.57 11.40 -4.60
N VAL A 57 0.25 11.43 -4.63
CA VAL A 57 -0.62 11.17 -3.47
C VAL A 57 -0.52 9.73 -2.99
N LEU A 58 -0.27 8.77 -3.89
CA LEU A 58 -0.15 7.36 -3.51
C LEU A 58 1.07 7.15 -2.63
N SER A 59 2.21 7.74 -2.99
CA SER A 59 3.43 7.66 -2.18
C SER A 59 3.31 8.42 -0.87
N SER A 60 2.74 9.63 -0.86
CA SER A 60 2.59 10.41 0.38
C SER A 60 1.72 9.68 1.41
N GLN A 61 0.59 9.12 0.97
CA GLN A 61 -0.33 8.40 1.85
C GLN A 61 0.21 7.00 2.23
N ALA A 62 0.93 6.32 1.33
CA ALA A 62 1.57 5.03 1.62
C ALA A 62 2.65 5.15 2.72
N ASN A 63 3.42 6.24 2.74
CA ASN A 63 4.37 6.52 3.83
C ASN A 63 3.66 6.57 5.19
N ILE A 64 2.57 7.32 5.28
CA ILE A 64 1.78 7.43 6.52
C ILE A 64 1.20 6.07 6.91
N ALA A 65 0.69 5.31 5.92
CA ALA A 65 0.13 3.99 6.17
C ALA A 65 1.18 3.03 6.71
N GLY A 66 2.38 2.99 6.14
CA GLY A 66 3.49 2.14 6.60
C GLY A 66 3.93 2.47 8.03
N TYR A 67 4.06 3.75 8.36
CA TYR A 67 4.32 4.18 9.74
C TYR A 67 3.21 3.72 10.69
N LYS A 68 1.94 4.00 10.35
CA LYS A 68 0.80 3.68 11.20
C LYS A 68 0.60 2.18 11.39
N ALA A 69 0.90 1.36 10.39
CA ALA A 69 0.85 -0.09 10.49
C ALA A 69 1.77 -0.62 11.60
N VAL A 70 2.99 -0.09 11.70
CA VAL A 70 3.92 -0.47 12.76
C VAL A 70 3.44 -0.03 14.14
N ILE A 71 2.90 1.18 14.27
CA ILE A 71 2.36 1.68 15.55
C ILE A 71 1.15 0.85 16.00
N LEU A 72 0.27 0.47 15.08
CA LEU A 72 -0.84 -0.46 15.40
C LEU A 72 -0.32 -1.84 15.81
N ALA A 73 0.66 -2.38 15.08
CA ALA A 73 1.29 -3.64 15.46
C ALA A 73 1.87 -3.57 16.88
N ALA A 74 2.51 -2.46 17.24
CA ALA A 74 3.07 -2.27 18.59
C ALA A 74 1.99 -2.21 19.67
N ASP A 75 0.86 -1.57 19.39
CA ASP A 75 -0.27 -1.45 20.31
C ASP A 75 -0.94 -2.81 20.60
N TYR A 76 -1.12 -3.63 19.56
CA TYR A 76 -1.74 -4.96 19.70
C TYR A 76 -0.78 -6.05 20.19
N PHE A 77 0.54 -5.92 20.01
CA PHE A 77 1.52 -6.97 20.30
C PHE A 77 1.73 -7.27 21.79
N LYS A 78 1.39 -6.38 22.69
CA LYS A 78 1.50 -6.53 24.17
C LYS A 78 2.88 -6.93 24.71
N LYS A 79 3.96 -6.77 23.91
CA LYS A 79 5.36 -6.99 24.30
C LYS A 79 6.22 -5.85 23.77
N PHE A 80 7.46 -5.75 24.27
CA PHE A 80 8.41 -4.75 23.78
C PHE A 80 8.89 -5.03 22.36
N PHE A 81 9.10 -3.98 21.59
CA PHE A 81 9.81 -4.08 20.32
C PHE A 81 11.31 -4.21 20.48
N PRO A 82 11.98 -3.35 21.27
CA PRO A 82 13.43 -3.46 21.47
C PRO A 82 13.80 -4.59 22.41
N MET A 83 15.05 -5.02 22.32
CA MET A 83 15.67 -5.82 23.37
C MET A 83 15.84 -4.95 24.62
N LEU A 84 15.51 -5.49 25.78
CA LEU A 84 15.71 -4.85 27.07
C LEU A 84 16.44 -5.79 28.02
N MET A 85 17.38 -5.25 28.80
CA MET A 85 18.04 -5.93 29.91
C MET A 85 17.66 -5.23 31.21
N THR A 86 17.15 -5.99 32.16
CA THR A 86 16.79 -5.52 33.50
C THR A 86 17.37 -6.44 34.56
N ALA A 87 17.36 -6.01 35.80
CA ALA A 87 17.72 -6.89 36.92
C ALA A 87 16.82 -8.14 37.03
N ALA A 88 15.60 -8.09 36.48
CA ALA A 88 14.66 -9.20 36.43
C ALA A 88 14.88 -10.16 35.24
N GLY A 89 15.79 -9.81 34.32
CA GLY A 89 16.12 -10.63 33.15
C GLY A 89 16.13 -9.85 31.83
N THR A 90 16.33 -10.59 30.73
CA THR A 90 16.42 -10.07 29.37
C THR A 90 15.13 -10.33 28.58
N VAL A 91 14.58 -9.31 27.98
CA VAL A 91 13.49 -9.39 27.00
C VAL A 91 14.09 -9.36 25.59
N LYS A 92 13.79 -10.35 24.77
CA LYS A 92 14.28 -10.40 23.37
C LYS A 92 13.51 -9.37 22.52
N ALA A 93 14.20 -8.83 21.51
CA ALA A 93 13.58 -7.95 20.52
C ALA A 93 12.49 -8.68 19.73
N ALA A 94 11.41 -7.97 19.37
CA ALA A 94 10.37 -8.47 18.50
C ALA A 94 10.93 -8.79 17.10
N ARG A 95 10.49 -9.91 16.52
CA ARG A 95 10.80 -10.32 15.15
C ARG A 95 9.66 -9.94 14.24
N ILE A 96 9.94 -9.04 13.32
CA ILE A 96 8.94 -8.48 12.39
C ILE A 96 9.27 -8.90 10.98
N ILE A 97 8.27 -9.39 10.25
CA ILE A 97 8.36 -9.66 8.82
C ILE A 97 7.50 -8.66 8.06
N ILE A 98 8.08 -8.05 7.03
CA ILE A 98 7.39 -7.14 6.12
C ILE A 98 7.28 -7.81 4.76
N LEU A 99 6.07 -8.02 4.29
CA LEU A 99 5.76 -8.63 2.99
C LEU A 99 5.26 -7.56 2.02
N GLY A 100 6.09 -7.25 1.03
CA GLY A 100 5.98 -6.11 0.14
C GLY A 100 6.82 -4.93 0.62
N ALA A 101 7.79 -4.52 -0.20
CA ALA A 101 8.71 -3.42 0.08
C ALA A 101 8.52 -2.25 -0.91
N GLY A 102 7.26 -1.89 -1.16
CA GLY A 102 6.91 -0.60 -1.77
C GLY A 102 7.09 0.53 -0.76
N VAL A 103 6.59 1.73 -1.09
CA VAL A 103 6.73 2.91 -0.22
C VAL A 103 6.26 2.64 1.20
N ALA A 104 5.08 2.01 1.37
CA ALA A 104 4.55 1.67 2.68
C ALA A 104 5.42 0.62 3.41
N GLY A 105 5.87 -0.41 2.71
CA GLY A 105 6.72 -1.46 3.30
C GLY A 105 8.08 -0.92 3.73
N LEU A 106 8.75 -0.12 2.91
CA LEU A 106 10.02 0.53 3.26
C LEU A 106 9.87 1.46 4.46
N GLN A 107 8.77 2.24 4.52
CA GLN A 107 8.49 3.07 5.69
C GLN A 107 8.19 2.22 6.93
N ALA A 108 7.50 1.10 6.80
CA ALA A 108 7.26 0.18 7.90
C ALA A 108 8.59 -0.42 8.41
N ILE A 109 9.50 -0.82 7.51
CA ILE A 109 10.86 -1.27 7.87
C ILE A 109 11.58 -0.21 8.68
N ALA A 110 11.65 1.02 8.15
CA ALA A 110 12.34 2.13 8.81
C ALA A 110 11.77 2.42 10.21
N THR A 111 10.44 2.39 10.36
CA THR A 111 9.75 2.63 11.63
C THR A 111 10.01 1.50 12.62
N ALA A 112 9.86 0.24 12.21
CA ALA A 112 10.09 -0.93 13.07
C ALA A 112 11.54 -1.02 13.54
N LYS A 113 12.50 -0.69 12.68
CA LYS A 113 13.93 -0.59 13.04
C LYS A 113 14.18 0.49 14.07
N ARG A 114 13.58 1.68 13.93
CA ARG A 114 13.68 2.77 14.94
C ARG A 114 13.10 2.37 16.30
N LEU A 115 12.07 1.54 16.32
CA LEU A 115 11.51 0.97 17.55
C LEU A 115 12.35 -0.19 18.13
N GLY A 116 13.47 -0.57 17.49
CA GLY A 116 14.41 -1.56 18.00
C GLY A 116 14.06 -3.01 17.66
N ALA A 117 13.14 -3.26 16.73
CA ALA A 117 12.80 -4.60 16.29
C ALA A 117 13.88 -5.23 15.39
N VAL A 118 13.91 -6.55 15.34
CA VAL A 118 14.62 -7.34 14.32
C VAL A 118 13.69 -7.50 13.13
N VAL A 119 14.08 -6.93 11.98
CA VAL A 119 13.21 -6.86 10.79
C VAL A 119 13.79 -7.68 9.67
N GLU A 120 12.97 -8.55 9.10
CA GLU A 120 13.19 -9.24 7.81
C GLU A 120 12.11 -8.77 6.82
N ALA A 121 12.43 -8.71 5.53
CA ALA A 121 11.46 -8.30 4.52
C ALA A 121 11.59 -9.12 3.24
N SER A 122 10.46 -9.31 2.53
CA SER A 122 10.41 -9.99 1.24
C SER A 122 9.69 -9.14 0.21
N ASP A 123 10.22 -9.11 -1.00
CA ASP A 123 9.58 -8.54 -2.18
C ASP A 123 10.01 -9.37 -3.40
N VAL A 124 9.17 -9.38 -4.44
CA VAL A 124 9.47 -10.11 -5.68
C VAL A 124 10.48 -9.37 -6.58
N ARG A 125 10.68 -8.08 -6.35
CA ARG A 125 11.55 -7.21 -7.15
C ARG A 125 12.97 -7.20 -6.58
N PRO A 126 14.00 -7.56 -7.37
CA PRO A 126 15.40 -7.55 -6.88
C PRO A 126 15.89 -6.14 -6.55
N ALA A 127 15.43 -5.13 -7.28
CA ALA A 127 15.84 -3.73 -7.07
C ALA A 127 15.55 -3.17 -5.67
N VAL A 128 14.64 -3.77 -4.91
CA VAL A 128 14.33 -3.30 -3.55
C VAL A 128 15.19 -3.94 -2.46
N LYS A 129 15.99 -4.98 -2.79
CA LYS A 129 16.88 -5.65 -1.84
C LYS A 129 17.85 -4.67 -1.19
N GLU A 130 18.56 -3.88 -2.00
CA GLU A 130 19.49 -2.87 -1.51
C GLU A 130 18.79 -1.81 -0.64
N GLN A 131 17.58 -1.40 -1.00
CA GLN A 131 16.79 -0.45 -0.22
C GLN A 131 16.42 -1.01 1.15
N ILE A 132 16.01 -2.29 1.22
CA ILE A 132 15.68 -2.99 2.46
C ILE A 132 16.92 -3.08 3.37
N GLU A 133 18.05 -3.48 2.80
CA GLU A 133 19.31 -3.67 3.52
C GLU A 133 19.89 -2.33 4.01
N SER A 134 19.75 -1.26 3.22
CA SER A 134 20.15 0.09 3.62
C SER A 134 19.38 0.63 4.83
N LEU A 135 18.15 0.17 5.04
CA LEU A 135 17.36 0.47 6.23
C LEU A 135 17.71 -0.41 7.44
N GLY A 136 18.70 -1.31 7.30
CA GLY A 136 19.16 -2.21 8.36
C GLY A 136 18.26 -3.43 8.59
N ALA A 137 17.38 -3.77 7.65
CA ALA A 137 16.59 -5.00 7.66
C ALA A 137 17.31 -6.09 6.84
N LYS A 138 16.96 -7.35 7.07
CA LYS A 138 17.45 -8.47 6.29
C LYS A 138 16.46 -8.80 5.17
N PHE A 139 16.95 -8.91 3.94
CA PHE A 139 16.14 -9.40 2.83
C PHE A 139 15.93 -10.92 2.92
N ILE A 140 14.70 -11.38 2.73
CA ILE A 140 14.35 -12.80 2.60
C ILE A 140 14.55 -13.15 1.12
N ASP A 141 15.71 -13.68 0.80
CA ASP A 141 16.14 -13.96 -0.55
C ASP A 141 15.57 -15.30 -1.03
N VAL A 142 14.86 -15.29 -2.14
CA VAL A 142 14.39 -16.48 -2.85
C VAL A 142 15.20 -16.58 -4.16
N PRO A 143 16.13 -17.53 -4.29
CA PRO A 143 16.98 -17.63 -5.46
C PRO A 143 16.17 -17.79 -6.75
N TYR A 144 16.60 -17.13 -7.83
CA TYR A 144 16.11 -17.40 -9.17
C TYR A 144 16.80 -18.66 -9.71
N GLU A 145 16.03 -19.58 -10.26
CA GLU A 145 16.55 -20.84 -10.84
C GLU A 145 16.52 -20.83 -12.37
N THR A 146 15.81 -19.84 -12.96
CA THR A 146 15.68 -19.70 -14.41
C THR A 146 15.82 -18.26 -14.85
N GLU A 147 16.27 -18.05 -16.11
CA GLU A 147 16.34 -16.71 -16.72
C GLU A 147 14.96 -16.04 -16.82
N GLU A 148 13.88 -16.83 -16.96
CA GLU A 148 12.52 -16.32 -16.96
C GLU A 148 12.16 -15.68 -15.60
N GLU A 149 12.53 -16.32 -14.50
CA GLU A 149 12.29 -15.79 -13.16
C GLU A 149 13.02 -14.46 -12.94
N GLU A 150 14.26 -14.35 -13.35
CA GLU A 150 15.08 -13.13 -13.24
C GLU A 150 14.50 -12.00 -14.11
N ASN A 151 14.12 -12.31 -15.35
CA ASN A 151 13.52 -11.34 -16.26
C ASN A 151 12.16 -10.84 -15.77
N ASN A 152 11.33 -11.72 -15.21
CA ASN A 152 10.02 -11.34 -14.66
C ASN A 152 10.17 -10.47 -13.39
N ALA A 153 11.15 -10.78 -12.54
CA ALA A 153 11.43 -9.99 -11.35
C ALA A 153 11.88 -8.56 -11.68
N SER A 154 12.61 -8.37 -12.78
CA SER A 154 13.08 -7.05 -13.23
C SER A 154 11.93 -6.09 -13.60
N GLY A 155 10.79 -6.62 -14.07
CA GLY A 155 9.53 -5.90 -14.23
C GLY A 155 9.56 -4.64 -15.10
N GLU A 156 8.44 -3.90 -15.10
CA GLU A 156 8.28 -2.59 -15.75
C GLU A 156 7.54 -1.62 -14.83
N GLY A 157 7.86 -0.33 -14.89
CA GLY A 157 7.14 0.70 -14.12
C GLY A 157 7.21 0.55 -12.59
N GLY A 158 8.22 -0.15 -12.06
CA GLY A 158 8.38 -0.39 -10.62
C GLY A 158 7.54 -1.55 -10.05
N TYR A 159 6.86 -2.32 -10.90
CA TYR A 159 6.16 -3.55 -10.53
C TYR A 159 6.81 -4.75 -11.21
N ALA A 160 6.93 -5.89 -10.49
CA ALA A 160 7.35 -7.14 -11.10
C ALA A 160 6.29 -7.66 -12.09
N LYS A 161 6.73 -8.35 -13.14
CA LYS A 161 5.83 -9.18 -13.95
C LYS A 161 5.35 -10.38 -13.11
N PRO A 162 4.27 -11.07 -13.52
CA PRO A 162 3.84 -12.28 -12.83
C PRO A 162 4.98 -13.30 -12.76
N MET A 163 5.34 -13.70 -11.55
CA MET A 163 6.39 -14.71 -11.33
C MET A 163 5.87 -16.11 -11.67
N PRO A 164 6.73 -17.00 -12.20
CA PRO A 164 6.39 -18.41 -12.41
C PRO A 164 5.93 -19.08 -11.12
N LYS A 165 5.04 -20.06 -11.25
CA LYS A 165 4.48 -20.77 -10.11
C LYS A 165 5.58 -21.45 -9.27
N SER A 166 6.59 -22.02 -9.89
CA SER A 166 7.74 -22.66 -9.22
C SER A 166 8.42 -21.70 -8.23
N TRP A 167 8.66 -20.46 -8.65
CA TRP A 167 9.27 -19.44 -7.80
C TRP A 167 8.32 -19.02 -6.67
N LEU A 168 7.04 -18.82 -6.97
CA LEU A 168 6.02 -18.46 -5.97
C LEU A 168 5.85 -19.56 -4.91
N ASP A 169 5.94 -20.81 -5.28
CA ASP A 169 5.87 -21.95 -4.35
C ASP A 169 7.09 -21.96 -3.41
N ARG A 170 8.30 -21.69 -3.93
CA ARG A 170 9.51 -21.55 -3.10
C ARG A 170 9.41 -20.33 -2.16
N GLN A 171 8.94 -19.19 -2.68
CA GLN A 171 8.74 -18.00 -1.87
C GLN A 171 7.73 -18.26 -0.75
N THR A 172 6.59 -18.89 -1.08
CA THR A 172 5.52 -19.20 -0.11
C THR A 172 6.05 -20.08 1.01
N LYS A 173 6.84 -21.11 0.68
CA LYS A 173 7.45 -22.01 1.67
C LYS A 173 8.41 -21.26 2.59
N LEU A 174 9.33 -20.49 2.03
CA LEU A 174 10.32 -19.73 2.81
C LEU A 174 9.66 -18.68 3.70
N VAL A 175 8.67 -17.96 3.16
CA VAL A 175 7.89 -16.98 3.92
C VAL A 175 7.13 -17.66 5.05
N ALA A 176 6.52 -18.83 4.82
CA ALA A 176 5.81 -19.59 5.84
C ALA A 176 6.73 -20.00 7.00
N GLU A 177 7.92 -20.54 6.70
CA GLU A 177 8.93 -20.90 7.71
C GLU A 177 9.32 -19.69 8.59
N LYS A 178 9.51 -18.54 7.98
CA LYS A 178 9.82 -17.30 8.69
C LYS A 178 8.63 -16.76 9.49
N ALA A 179 7.42 -16.82 8.91
CA ALA A 179 6.18 -16.33 9.50
C ALA A 179 5.84 -17.05 10.81
N ILE A 180 5.98 -18.38 10.86
CA ILE A 180 5.76 -19.18 12.06
C ILE A 180 6.67 -18.73 13.23
N ALA A 181 7.87 -18.30 12.93
CA ALA A 181 8.83 -17.84 13.93
C ALA A 181 8.69 -16.34 14.26
N ALA A 182 7.91 -15.57 13.49
CA ALA A 182 7.72 -14.15 13.67
C ALA A 182 6.80 -13.84 14.87
N ASP A 183 6.95 -12.63 15.38
CA ASP A 183 6.04 -12.06 16.38
C ASP A 183 5.03 -11.13 15.72
N ILE A 184 5.43 -10.46 14.63
CA ILE A 184 4.60 -9.53 13.88
C ILE A 184 4.81 -9.73 12.38
N ILE A 185 3.73 -9.66 11.61
CA ILE A 185 3.76 -9.62 10.14
C ILE A 185 3.01 -8.38 9.66
N ILE A 186 3.61 -7.64 8.73
CA ILE A 186 2.95 -6.52 8.06
C ILE A 186 2.94 -6.82 6.57
N THR A 187 1.76 -6.84 5.96
CA THR A 187 1.60 -7.07 4.52
C THR A 187 1.16 -5.80 3.82
N SER A 188 1.80 -5.49 2.69
CA SER A 188 1.56 -4.26 1.94
C SER A 188 1.57 -4.46 0.42
N ALA A 189 1.45 -5.68 -0.07
CA ALA A 189 1.49 -5.94 -1.50
C ALA A 189 0.15 -5.59 -2.16
N LEU A 190 0.17 -4.54 -2.97
CA LEU A 190 -0.96 -4.07 -3.77
C LEU A 190 -0.50 -3.87 -5.21
N ILE A 191 -1.35 -4.30 -6.14
CA ILE A 191 -1.17 -4.10 -7.58
C ILE A 191 -2.39 -3.29 -8.05
N PRO A 192 -2.21 -2.07 -8.56
CA PRO A 192 -3.32 -1.24 -9.01
C PRO A 192 -4.23 -1.97 -9.99
N GLY A 193 -5.55 -1.91 -9.76
CA GLY A 193 -6.55 -2.53 -10.61
C GLY A 193 -6.62 -4.07 -10.57
N LYS A 194 -5.86 -4.73 -9.69
CA LYS A 194 -5.87 -6.20 -9.51
C LYS A 194 -6.16 -6.57 -8.06
N GLU A 195 -6.58 -7.81 -7.86
CA GLU A 195 -6.70 -8.36 -6.51
C GLU A 195 -5.34 -8.43 -5.80
N PRO A 196 -5.30 -8.16 -4.49
CA PRO A 196 -4.09 -8.33 -3.71
C PRO A 196 -3.66 -9.80 -3.68
N PRO A 197 -2.37 -10.11 -3.88
CA PRO A 197 -1.89 -11.47 -3.80
C PRO A 197 -2.01 -12.01 -2.36
N LYS A 198 -2.32 -13.28 -2.22
CA LYS A 198 -2.28 -13.96 -0.91
C LYS A 198 -0.82 -14.26 -0.57
N LEU A 199 -0.31 -13.70 0.51
CA LEU A 199 1.11 -13.78 0.91
C LEU A 199 1.36 -14.75 2.07
N ILE A 200 0.31 -15.10 2.81
CA ILE A 200 0.37 -16.01 3.95
C ILE A 200 -0.80 -16.98 3.83
N SER A 201 -0.58 -18.26 4.12
CA SER A 201 -1.66 -19.25 4.11
C SER A 201 -2.39 -19.31 5.47
N LYS A 202 -3.61 -19.85 5.48
CA LYS A 202 -4.36 -20.11 6.72
C LYS A 202 -3.61 -21.07 7.65
N GLU A 203 -2.96 -22.06 7.09
CA GLU A 203 -2.18 -23.07 7.80
C GLU A 203 -0.96 -22.43 8.48
N THR A 204 -0.30 -21.49 7.81
CA THR A 204 0.80 -20.72 8.39
C THR A 204 0.34 -19.88 9.59
N ILE A 205 -0.81 -19.21 9.46
CA ILE A 205 -1.37 -18.37 10.54
C ILE A 205 -1.68 -19.23 11.78
N GLN A 206 -2.26 -20.43 11.58
CA GLN A 206 -2.58 -21.35 12.66
C GLN A 206 -1.34 -21.90 13.42
N GLN A 207 -0.16 -21.83 12.80
CA GLN A 207 1.11 -22.25 13.39
C GLN A 207 1.90 -21.10 13.99
N MET A 208 1.44 -19.84 13.83
CA MET A 208 2.09 -18.69 14.46
C MET A 208 1.94 -18.74 15.99
N LYS A 209 2.84 -18.06 16.67
CA LYS A 209 2.82 -17.97 18.14
C LYS A 209 1.56 -17.26 18.62
N GLU A 210 0.99 -17.74 19.70
CA GLU A 210 -0.05 -17.03 20.42
C GLU A 210 0.44 -15.62 20.85
N GLY A 211 -0.38 -14.60 20.67
CA GLY A 211 -0.05 -13.20 20.90
C GLY A 211 0.69 -12.54 19.72
N SER A 212 0.92 -13.26 18.61
CA SER A 212 1.41 -12.64 17.36
C SER A 212 0.38 -11.70 16.75
N VAL A 213 0.87 -10.75 15.94
CA VAL A 213 0.04 -9.73 15.28
C VAL A 213 0.29 -9.74 13.78
N ILE A 214 -0.77 -9.72 12.99
CA ILE A 214 -0.72 -9.48 11.53
C ILE A 214 -1.41 -8.14 11.25
N VAL A 215 -0.75 -7.23 10.55
CA VAL A 215 -1.37 -6.02 10.02
C VAL A 215 -1.44 -6.17 8.51
N ASP A 216 -2.66 -6.35 8.01
CA ASP A 216 -2.91 -6.50 6.57
C ASP A 216 -3.42 -5.18 5.98
N MET A 217 -2.53 -4.45 5.30
CA MET A 217 -2.85 -3.16 4.70
C MET A 217 -3.72 -3.30 3.44
N ALA A 218 -3.88 -4.52 2.90
CA ALA A 218 -4.71 -4.83 1.75
C ALA A 218 -6.09 -5.40 2.14
N ALA A 219 -6.41 -5.49 3.44
CA ALA A 219 -7.66 -6.06 3.92
C ALA A 219 -8.89 -5.34 3.32
N GLY A 220 -9.88 -6.12 2.90
CA GLY A 220 -11.10 -5.60 2.26
C GLY A 220 -10.98 -5.28 0.78
N LEU A 221 -9.81 -5.49 0.15
CA LEU A 221 -9.58 -5.19 -1.27
C LEU A 221 -9.69 -6.41 -2.18
N ALA A 222 -9.66 -7.63 -1.63
CA ALA A 222 -9.96 -8.85 -2.39
C ALA A 222 -11.47 -9.05 -2.54
N MET A 223 -11.93 -9.77 -3.58
CA MET A 223 -13.35 -10.05 -3.82
C MET A 223 -14.01 -10.79 -2.66
N ASP A 224 -13.25 -11.62 -1.94
CA ASP A 224 -13.72 -12.35 -0.75
C ASP A 224 -13.73 -11.49 0.53
N GLY A 225 -13.42 -10.19 0.42
CA GLY A 225 -13.37 -9.27 1.56
C GLY A 225 -12.09 -9.36 2.40
N SER A 226 -11.15 -10.23 2.03
CA SER A 226 -9.84 -10.35 2.67
C SER A 226 -8.79 -9.45 2.00
N GLY A 227 -7.51 -9.67 2.24
CA GLY A 227 -6.39 -8.97 1.62
C GLY A 227 -5.23 -9.91 1.27
N ASN A 228 -4.01 -9.51 1.64
CA ASN A 228 -2.82 -10.37 1.53
C ASN A 228 -2.87 -11.54 2.54
N CYS A 229 -3.60 -11.37 3.63
CA CYS A 229 -3.92 -12.39 4.61
C CYS A 229 -5.34 -12.93 4.33
N PRO A 230 -5.52 -14.25 4.08
CA PRO A 230 -6.83 -14.80 3.72
C PRO A 230 -7.84 -14.82 4.87
N LEU A 231 -7.40 -14.54 6.09
CA LEU A 231 -8.26 -14.43 7.27
C LEU A 231 -8.51 -12.98 7.69
N SER A 232 -7.91 -11.98 7.01
CA SER A 232 -8.20 -10.59 7.30
C SER A 232 -9.61 -10.21 6.86
N GLU A 233 -10.22 -9.27 7.59
CA GLU A 233 -11.50 -8.68 7.24
C GLU A 233 -11.35 -7.15 7.17
N GLY A 234 -11.85 -6.55 6.10
CA GLY A 234 -11.75 -5.11 5.90
C GLY A 234 -12.36 -4.31 7.06
N ASN A 235 -11.62 -3.33 7.58
CA ASN A 235 -11.99 -2.46 8.71
C ASN A 235 -12.31 -3.17 10.03
N LYS A 236 -11.78 -4.37 10.23
CA LYS A 236 -11.93 -5.12 11.48
C LYS A 236 -10.59 -5.50 12.09
N VAL A 237 -10.65 -5.74 13.41
CA VAL A 237 -9.59 -6.40 14.16
C VAL A 237 -10.19 -7.68 14.71
N ILE A 238 -9.61 -8.81 14.36
CA ILE A 238 -10.10 -10.13 14.75
C ILE A 238 -8.99 -10.93 15.42
N ASN A 239 -9.36 -11.96 16.19
CA ASN A 239 -8.41 -12.91 16.76
C ASN A 239 -8.71 -14.31 16.23
N VAL A 240 -7.69 -14.98 15.73
CA VAL A 240 -7.80 -16.34 15.19
C VAL A 240 -6.70 -17.19 15.82
N GLY A 241 -7.07 -18.14 16.66
CA GLY A 241 -6.09 -19.05 17.29
C GLY A 241 -5.02 -18.34 18.13
N GLY A 242 -5.36 -17.20 18.77
CA GLY A 242 -4.41 -16.40 19.54
C GLY A 242 -3.62 -15.38 18.72
N VAL A 243 -3.76 -15.36 17.38
CA VAL A 243 -3.15 -14.36 16.49
C VAL A 243 -4.13 -13.21 16.26
N THR A 244 -3.70 -11.98 16.53
CA THR A 244 -4.50 -10.78 16.26
C THR A 244 -4.27 -10.32 14.83
N ILE A 245 -5.34 -10.22 14.04
CA ILE A 245 -5.30 -9.77 12.65
C ILE A 245 -5.97 -8.40 12.55
N VAL A 246 -5.19 -7.39 12.18
CA VAL A 246 -5.62 -5.99 12.03
C VAL A 246 -5.84 -5.71 10.55
N GLY A 247 -7.11 -5.61 10.13
CA GLY A 247 -7.54 -5.37 8.75
C GLY A 247 -7.99 -3.93 8.48
N LEU A 248 -7.47 -2.93 9.20
CA LEU A 248 -7.82 -1.53 8.98
C LEU A 248 -7.20 -1.04 7.66
N ASN A 249 -8.02 -0.69 6.69
CA ASN A 249 -7.56 -0.39 5.33
C ASN A 249 -7.30 1.11 5.05
N ASN A 250 -7.85 2.03 5.83
CA ASN A 250 -7.60 3.48 5.67
C ASN A 250 -6.68 4.01 6.78
N LEU A 251 -5.47 3.44 6.87
CA LEU A 251 -4.48 3.80 7.89
C LEU A 251 -4.10 5.29 7.90
N PRO A 252 -3.98 5.99 6.74
CA PRO A 252 -3.68 7.41 6.74
C PRO A 252 -4.73 8.25 7.50
N SER A 253 -5.98 7.84 7.52
CA SER A 253 -7.04 8.58 8.25
C SER A 253 -6.81 8.60 9.77
N LEU A 254 -6.06 7.65 10.30
CA LEU A 254 -5.69 7.57 11.72
C LEU A 254 -4.55 8.54 12.10
N LEU A 255 -3.98 9.21 11.11
CA LEU A 255 -3.00 10.31 11.25
C LEU A 255 -3.48 11.52 10.43
N SER A 256 -4.72 11.92 10.66
CA SER A 256 -5.48 12.86 9.83
C SER A 256 -4.78 14.20 9.59
N THR A 257 -4.05 14.73 10.56
CA THR A 257 -3.34 16.01 10.45
C THR A 257 -2.27 15.95 9.37
N ASP A 258 -1.33 15.00 9.46
CA ASP A 258 -0.24 14.87 8.49
C ASP A 258 -0.75 14.37 7.14
N ALA A 259 -1.71 13.43 7.15
CA ALA A 259 -2.34 12.91 5.94
C ALA A 259 -3.01 14.04 5.14
N SER A 260 -3.76 14.92 5.82
CA SER A 260 -4.41 16.06 5.17
C SER A 260 -3.41 17.10 4.68
N ALA A 261 -2.36 17.38 5.46
CA ALA A 261 -1.35 18.36 5.06
C ALA A 261 -0.58 17.91 3.81
N LEU A 262 -0.16 16.64 3.74
CA LEU A 262 0.52 16.10 2.56
C LEU A 262 -0.41 16.00 1.35
N TYR A 263 -1.63 15.53 1.55
CA TYR A 263 -2.64 15.47 0.49
C TYR A 263 -2.96 16.85 -0.09
N SER A 264 -3.12 17.83 0.77
CA SER A 264 -3.35 19.22 0.36
C SER A 264 -2.22 19.77 -0.51
N ARG A 265 -0.96 19.46 -0.19
CA ARG A 265 0.20 19.82 -1.02
C ARG A 265 0.18 19.12 -2.37
N ASN A 266 -0.12 17.82 -2.39
CA ASN A 266 -0.23 17.07 -3.65
C ASN A 266 -1.33 17.67 -4.56
N ILE A 267 -2.51 18.00 -4.01
CA ILE A 267 -3.59 18.67 -4.75
C ILE A 267 -3.14 20.04 -5.25
N PHE A 268 -2.49 20.84 -4.41
CA PHE A 268 -2.02 22.18 -4.78
C PHE A 268 -1.05 22.14 -5.96
N GLU A 269 -0.07 21.22 -5.93
CA GLU A 269 0.85 21.04 -7.04
C GLU A 269 0.14 20.57 -8.32
N SER A 270 -0.87 19.69 -8.19
CA SER A 270 -1.66 19.22 -9.32
C SER A 270 -2.52 20.31 -9.94
N ILE A 271 -3.11 21.19 -9.12
CA ILE A 271 -3.94 22.31 -9.62
C ILE A 271 -3.10 23.28 -10.45
N LYS A 272 -1.82 23.48 -10.14
CA LYS A 272 -0.94 24.34 -10.94
C LYS A 272 -0.84 23.91 -12.41
N LEU A 273 -0.98 22.62 -12.70
CA LEU A 273 -1.01 22.11 -14.09
C LEU A 273 -2.29 22.51 -14.84
N LEU A 274 -3.33 22.86 -14.12
CA LEU A 274 -4.68 23.08 -14.62
C LEU A 274 -5.09 24.55 -14.62
N ILE A 275 -4.17 25.44 -14.26
CA ILE A 275 -4.41 26.89 -14.22
C ILE A 275 -3.38 27.58 -15.12
N ASN A 276 -3.87 28.44 -16.03
CA ASN A 276 -3.01 29.26 -16.86
C ASN A 276 -2.50 30.52 -16.12
N ASP A 277 -1.60 31.26 -16.75
CA ASP A 277 -1.01 32.48 -16.18
C ASP A 277 -2.04 33.60 -15.83
N GLN A 278 -3.25 33.49 -16.36
CA GLN A 278 -4.35 34.42 -16.09
C GLN A 278 -5.24 33.93 -14.91
N GLY A 279 -4.91 32.80 -14.30
CA GLY A 279 -5.68 32.23 -13.20
C GLY A 279 -6.94 31.48 -13.63
N ASN A 280 -7.13 31.19 -14.91
CA ASN A 280 -8.28 30.46 -15.43
C ASN A 280 -7.97 28.97 -15.54
N LEU A 281 -9.01 28.14 -15.36
CA LEU A 281 -8.89 26.69 -15.61
C LEU A 281 -8.55 26.43 -17.08
N HIS A 282 -7.45 25.72 -17.32
CA HIS A 282 -6.96 25.36 -18.62
C HIS A 282 -6.48 23.89 -18.62
N ILE A 283 -7.18 23.05 -19.36
CA ILE A 283 -6.83 21.63 -19.49
C ILE A 283 -5.96 21.46 -20.74
N ASN A 284 -4.63 21.52 -20.54
CA ASN A 284 -3.68 21.30 -21.63
C ASN A 284 -3.62 19.82 -22.01
N ARG A 285 -4.23 19.43 -23.12
CA ARG A 285 -4.26 18.04 -23.62
C ARG A 285 -2.95 17.60 -24.30
N GLU A 286 -1.95 18.45 -24.36
CA GLU A 286 -0.60 18.11 -24.85
C GLU A 286 0.33 17.71 -23.68
N ASP A 287 -0.03 18.04 -22.43
CA ASP A 287 0.75 17.65 -21.26
C ASP A 287 0.41 16.22 -20.82
N GLU A 288 1.41 15.34 -20.84
CA GLU A 288 1.25 13.92 -20.46
C GLU A 288 0.68 13.72 -19.03
N LEU A 289 1.00 14.62 -18.09
CA LEU A 289 0.50 14.53 -16.72
C LEU A 289 -0.99 14.87 -16.68
N VAL A 290 -1.41 15.87 -17.44
CA VAL A 290 -2.81 16.27 -17.54
C VAL A 290 -3.62 15.16 -18.21
N VAL A 291 -3.14 14.65 -19.34
CA VAL A 291 -3.81 13.55 -20.07
C VAL A 291 -3.88 12.28 -19.24
N GLY A 292 -2.78 11.90 -18.58
CA GLY A 292 -2.73 10.70 -17.75
C GLY A 292 -3.68 10.72 -16.55
N ALA A 293 -3.88 11.90 -15.95
CA ALA A 293 -4.76 12.05 -14.79
C ALA A 293 -6.22 12.40 -15.11
N LEU A 294 -6.50 12.83 -16.36
CA LEU A 294 -7.86 13.19 -16.78
C LEU A 294 -8.71 11.93 -16.99
N LEU A 295 -9.63 11.70 -16.06
CA LEU A 295 -10.48 10.51 -16.04
C LEU A 295 -11.74 10.69 -16.89
N THR A 296 -12.45 11.80 -16.68
CA THR A 296 -13.66 12.18 -17.45
C THR A 296 -13.65 13.66 -17.78
N THR A 297 -14.23 14.05 -18.90
CA THR A 297 -14.52 15.45 -19.24
C THR A 297 -15.66 15.55 -20.25
N GLU A 298 -16.54 16.55 -20.12
CA GLU A 298 -17.65 16.82 -21.05
C GLU A 298 -18.57 15.63 -21.33
N GLY A 299 -18.66 14.69 -20.40
CA GLY A 299 -19.47 13.47 -20.55
C GLY A 299 -18.72 12.29 -21.21
N ASN A 300 -17.44 12.43 -21.53
CA ASN A 300 -16.63 11.38 -22.11
C ASN A 300 -15.71 10.75 -21.05
N LEU A 301 -15.53 9.44 -21.12
CA LEU A 301 -14.43 8.73 -20.45
C LEU A 301 -13.16 8.95 -21.29
N ILE A 302 -12.05 9.30 -20.65
CA ILE A 302 -10.77 9.57 -21.31
C ILE A 302 -9.79 8.41 -21.07
N ASN A 303 -9.73 7.90 -19.83
CA ASN A 303 -8.90 6.79 -19.38
C ASN A 303 -9.72 5.71 -18.67
#